data_9543e5f1b6a0fc7f4ed4fd7c85be9bc7
#
_entry.id   9543e5f1b6a0fc7f4ed4fd7c85be9bc7
#
_cell.length_a   1.000
_cell.length_b   1.000
_cell.length_c   1.000
_cell.angle_alpha   90.00
_cell.angle_beta   90.00
_cell.angle_gamma   90.00
#
_symmetry.space_group_name_H-M   'P 1'
#
loop_
_entity.id
_entity.type
_entity.pdbx_description
1 polymer ?
#
loop_
_entity_poly.entity_id
_entity_poly.type
_entity_poly.pdbx_seq_one_letter_code
_entity_poly.pdbx_strand_id
1 'polypeptide(L)'
;MNTPTRPLEASGTSGEKAEMNGVVNLSVLDGWWVEGYREGAGWALPEKRTYQNQGYQDQLDAATIYSLLENEIAPLYFNKDKKKGYSEDWVKVVKNSIATIAPHYTMKRQLDDYYDKYYEREALRSYELRKDNDKLAKDIAAWKESVAERWDSIYVVSKNEDALQDLSTGHKVKVSYTVDEQGLNNAIGLELVFLNNAPIDDVNIHKVIPFKLVKTEGNNYTFEATFEASEAGAYKWAVRMFPKNDLLPHRQDFAYVKWIG
;
A
#
# COMPACT_ATOMS: atom_id res chain seq x y z
N MET A 1 7.59 0.96 28.04
CA MET A 1 6.18 0.64 27.83
C MET A 1 5.52 1.82 27.14
N ASN A 2 4.68 1.55 26.13
CA ASN A 2 3.90 2.55 25.43
C ASN A 2 2.51 1.98 25.11
N THR A 3 1.44 2.79 25.31
CA THR A 3 0.05 2.34 25.17
C THR A 3 -0.78 3.35 24.37
N PRO A 4 -0.44 3.56 23.09
CA PRO A 4 -1.21 4.45 22.25
C PRO A 4 -2.60 3.89 21.96
N THR A 5 -3.55 4.78 21.71
CA THR A 5 -4.86 4.39 21.19
C THR A 5 -4.77 4.21 19.70
N ARG A 6 -4.98 2.99 19.22
CA ARG A 6 -4.98 2.68 17.77
C ARG A 6 -6.11 3.38 17.03
N PRO A 7 -5.87 3.85 15.81
CA PRO A 7 -4.63 3.84 15.02
C PRO A 7 -3.90 5.21 15.05
N LEU A 8 -3.75 5.82 16.22
CA LEU A 8 -3.34 7.22 16.35
C LEU A 8 -1.83 7.43 16.52
N GLU A 9 -1.06 6.37 16.77
CA GLU A 9 0.41 6.46 16.86
C GLU A 9 1.02 6.41 15.46
N ALA A 10 1.54 7.53 14.99
CA ALA A 10 2.09 7.62 13.62
C ALA A 10 3.46 6.92 13.49
N SER A 11 4.30 6.94 14.52
CA SER A 11 5.64 6.37 14.49
C SER A 11 6.05 5.80 15.85
N GLY A 12 6.38 6.62 16.85
CA GLY A 12 6.81 6.16 18.20
C GLY A 12 8.31 5.96 18.35
N THR A 13 9.12 6.92 17.87
CA THR A 13 10.61 6.88 17.87
C THR A 13 11.25 6.69 19.25
N SER A 14 10.53 6.93 20.35
CA SER A 14 11.02 6.68 21.71
C SER A 14 11.27 5.20 21.97
N GLY A 15 10.40 4.32 21.45
CA GLY A 15 10.58 2.87 21.50
C GLY A 15 11.79 2.41 20.70
N GLU A 16 12.00 2.93 19.50
CA GLU A 16 13.18 2.65 18.68
C GLU A 16 14.47 3.04 19.38
N LYS A 17 14.52 4.23 19.99
CA LYS A 17 15.69 4.68 20.78
C LYS A 17 15.96 3.78 21.98
N ALA A 18 14.92 3.36 22.69
CA ALA A 18 15.03 2.46 23.83
C ALA A 18 15.65 1.12 23.39
N GLU A 19 15.13 0.52 22.32
CA GLU A 19 15.66 -0.74 21.80
C GLU A 19 17.11 -0.67 21.33
N MET A 20 17.48 0.38 20.63
CA MET A 20 18.87 0.62 20.22
C MET A 20 19.83 0.72 21.41
N ASN A 21 19.31 1.01 22.61
CA ASN A 21 20.06 1.05 23.87
C ASN A 21 19.86 -0.20 24.74
N GLY A 22 19.32 -1.26 24.18
CA GLY A 22 19.11 -2.54 24.88
C GLY A 22 17.95 -2.54 25.88
N VAL A 23 17.02 -1.60 25.78
CA VAL A 23 15.81 -1.56 26.56
C VAL A 23 14.68 -2.20 25.77
N VAL A 24 14.20 -3.34 26.27
CA VAL A 24 13.16 -4.11 25.58
C VAL A 24 11.82 -3.36 25.57
N ASN A 25 11.13 -3.39 24.42
CA ASN A 25 9.86 -2.70 24.24
C ASN A 25 8.66 -3.57 24.62
N LEU A 26 7.68 -2.95 25.30
CA LEU A 26 6.34 -3.46 25.51
C LEU A 26 5.37 -2.38 25.03
N SER A 27 4.60 -2.66 24.01
CA SER A 27 3.70 -1.66 23.39
C SER A 27 2.49 -2.30 22.74
N VAL A 28 1.46 -1.48 22.54
CA VAL A 28 0.38 -1.76 21.58
C VAL A 28 0.97 -1.89 20.18
N LEU A 29 0.40 -2.77 19.35
CA LEU A 29 0.77 -2.94 17.95
C LEU A 29 0.24 -1.77 17.11
N ASP A 30 0.89 -0.61 17.25
CA ASP A 30 0.64 0.61 16.51
C ASP A 30 1.97 1.32 16.19
N GLY A 31 1.95 2.27 15.26
CA GLY A 31 3.16 2.95 14.80
C GLY A 31 4.24 1.97 14.33
N TRP A 32 5.50 2.22 14.73
CA TRP A 32 6.62 1.38 14.33
C TRP A 32 6.53 -0.06 14.87
N TRP A 33 5.85 -0.27 16.03
CA TRP A 33 5.81 -1.58 16.67
C TRP A 33 4.96 -2.60 15.90
N VAL A 34 4.00 -2.17 15.09
CA VAL A 34 3.25 -3.07 14.21
C VAL A 34 4.14 -3.71 13.14
N GLU A 35 5.19 -3.02 12.74
CA GLU A 35 6.17 -3.51 11.77
C GLU A 35 7.38 -4.15 12.46
N GLY A 36 7.82 -3.58 13.58
CA GLY A 36 9.05 -3.93 14.28
C GLY A 36 8.95 -5.12 15.22
N TYR A 37 7.76 -5.44 15.72
CA TYR A 37 7.61 -6.52 16.69
C TYR A 37 8.09 -7.87 16.16
N ARG A 38 8.88 -8.54 16.99
CA ARG A 38 9.31 -9.93 16.77
C ARG A 38 9.15 -10.72 18.06
N GLU A 39 8.62 -11.94 17.94
CA GLU A 39 8.49 -12.85 19.09
C GLU A 39 9.86 -13.11 19.72
N GLY A 40 9.93 -13.08 21.06
CA GLY A 40 11.17 -13.24 21.79
C GLY A 40 12.13 -12.04 21.75
N ALA A 41 11.70 -10.90 21.20
CA ALA A 41 12.49 -9.66 21.15
C ALA A 41 11.79 -8.47 21.83
N GLY A 42 10.67 -8.71 22.47
CA GLY A 42 9.86 -7.74 23.18
C GLY A 42 8.45 -8.26 23.38
N TRP A 43 7.55 -7.42 23.86
CA TRP A 43 6.15 -7.78 24.09
C TRP A 43 5.21 -6.84 23.36
N ALA A 44 4.14 -7.41 22.85
CA ALA A 44 3.05 -6.67 22.23
C ALA A 44 1.72 -6.97 22.94
N LEU A 45 0.87 -5.96 23.03
CA LEU A 45 -0.52 -6.22 23.34
C LEU A 45 -1.14 -6.85 22.10
N PRO A 46 -1.62 -8.11 22.17
CA PRO A 46 -1.96 -8.91 20.99
C PRO A 46 -3.24 -8.46 20.29
N GLU A 47 -4.09 -7.74 20.98
CA GLU A 47 -5.38 -7.30 20.44
C GLU A 47 -5.18 -6.23 19.35
N LYS A 48 -5.56 -6.56 18.15
CA LYS A 48 -5.51 -5.64 17.00
C LYS A 48 -6.80 -4.86 16.78
N ARG A 49 -7.88 -5.22 17.51
CA ARG A 49 -9.17 -4.55 17.40
C ARG A 49 -9.19 -3.30 18.24
N THR A 50 -9.93 -2.32 17.78
CA THR A 50 -10.31 -1.15 18.57
C THR A 50 -11.76 -1.29 18.95
N TYR A 51 -12.08 -0.95 20.19
CA TYR A 51 -13.46 -0.93 20.68
C TYR A 51 -13.99 0.51 20.55
N GLN A 52 -15.27 0.63 20.23
CA GLN A 52 -15.94 1.94 20.19
C GLN A 52 -16.06 2.58 21.59
N ASN A 53 -15.96 1.77 22.64
CA ASN A 53 -15.96 2.23 24.03
C ASN A 53 -14.54 2.21 24.58
N GLN A 54 -13.96 3.39 24.79
CA GLN A 54 -12.61 3.57 25.32
C GLN A 54 -12.43 2.92 26.70
N GLY A 55 -13.44 2.94 27.56
CA GLY A 55 -13.34 2.32 28.87
C GLY A 55 -13.18 0.80 28.82
N TYR A 56 -13.78 0.12 27.87
CA TYR A 56 -13.55 -1.31 27.66
C TYR A 56 -12.15 -1.59 27.08
N GLN A 57 -11.70 -0.74 26.17
CA GLN A 57 -10.35 -0.83 25.63
C GLN A 57 -9.31 -0.70 26.75
N ASP A 58 -9.44 0.31 27.59
CA ASP A 58 -8.53 0.55 28.71
C ASP A 58 -8.51 -0.60 29.71
N GLN A 59 -9.67 -1.19 30.02
CA GLN A 59 -9.76 -2.36 30.91
C GLN A 59 -9.08 -3.59 30.32
N LEU A 60 -9.26 -3.86 29.03
CA LEU A 60 -8.64 -4.99 28.34
C LEU A 60 -7.12 -4.81 28.28
N ASP A 61 -6.68 -3.63 27.88
CA ASP A 61 -5.26 -3.31 27.77
C ASP A 61 -4.57 -3.40 29.15
N ALA A 62 -5.20 -2.86 30.19
CA ALA A 62 -4.69 -2.98 31.56
C ALA A 62 -4.59 -4.43 32.03
N ALA A 63 -5.63 -5.25 31.82
CA ALA A 63 -5.62 -6.66 32.17
C ALA A 63 -4.52 -7.43 31.41
N THR A 64 -4.33 -7.14 30.12
CA THR A 64 -3.28 -7.72 29.29
C THR A 64 -1.89 -7.33 29.79
N ILE A 65 -1.67 -6.05 30.11
CA ILE A 65 -0.41 -5.54 30.65
C ILE A 65 -0.07 -6.24 31.97
N TYR A 66 -1.03 -6.32 32.90
CA TYR A 66 -0.81 -7.01 34.17
C TYR A 66 -0.50 -8.49 33.98
N SER A 67 -1.21 -9.16 33.09
CA SER A 67 -0.94 -10.56 32.78
C SER A 67 0.48 -10.78 32.23
N LEU A 68 0.91 -9.95 31.27
CA LEU A 68 2.26 -10.01 30.72
C LEU A 68 3.33 -9.71 31.77
N LEU A 69 3.10 -8.70 32.61
CA LEU A 69 4.06 -8.35 33.67
C LEU A 69 4.19 -9.44 34.71
N GLU A 70 3.08 -9.99 35.17
CA GLU A 70 3.05 -10.98 36.28
C GLU A 70 3.49 -12.37 35.85
N ASN A 71 3.07 -12.80 34.63
CA ASN A 71 3.27 -14.18 34.21
C ASN A 71 4.50 -14.37 33.31
N GLU A 72 5.01 -13.32 32.66
CA GLU A 72 6.12 -13.43 31.71
C GLU A 72 7.30 -12.53 32.07
N ILE A 73 7.08 -11.20 32.12
CA ILE A 73 8.18 -10.22 32.17
C ILE A 73 8.89 -10.24 33.52
N ALA A 74 8.16 -10.13 34.64
CA ALA A 74 8.75 -10.10 35.97
C ALA A 74 9.43 -11.43 36.32
N PRO A 75 8.82 -12.60 36.09
CA PRO A 75 9.51 -13.89 36.33
C PRO A 75 10.80 -13.99 35.51
N LEU A 76 10.77 -13.63 34.23
CA LEU A 76 11.93 -13.67 33.35
C LEU A 76 13.05 -12.73 33.82
N TYR A 77 12.70 -11.50 34.19
CA TYR A 77 13.66 -10.48 34.63
C TYR A 77 14.30 -10.80 35.98
N PHE A 78 13.51 -11.28 36.94
CA PHE A 78 13.95 -11.54 38.30
C PHE A 78 14.55 -12.92 38.52
N ASN A 79 14.49 -13.83 37.55
CA ASN A 79 15.14 -15.14 37.59
C ASN A 79 16.67 -14.99 37.40
N LYS A 80 17.31 -14.32 38.36
CA LYS A 80 18.72 -14.00 38.29
C LYS A 80 19.61 -15.15 38.73
N ASP A 81 20.62 -15.46 37.93
CA ASP A 81 21.72 -16.34 38.39
C ASP A 81 22.44 -15.70 39.58
N LYS A 82 22.56 -16.44 40.68
CA LYS A 82 23.15 -15.93 41.91
C LYS A 82 24.62 -15.51 41.78
N LYS A 83 25.35 -16.11 40.85
CA LYS A 83 26.80 -15.80 40.63
C LYS A 83 26.96 -14.64 39.64
N LYS A 84 26.10 -14.57 38.63
CA LYS A 84 26.19 -13.56 37.56
C LYS A 84 25.44 -12.27 37.90
N GLY A 85 24.43 -12.32 38.76
CA GLY A 85 23.67 -11.15 39.20
C GLY A 85 22.61 -10.68 38.20
N TYR A 86 22.43 -11.37 37.05
CA TYR A 86 21.43 -11.05 36.03
C TYR A 86 20.73 -12.32 35.52
N SER A 87 19.59 -12.14 34.85
CA SER A 87 18.85 -13.21 34.18
C SER A 87 19.42 -13.47 32.77
N GLU A 88 19.87 -14.69 32.51
CA GLU A 88 20.37 -15.07 31.18
C GLU A 88 19.26 -15.04 30.13
N ASP A 89 18.04 -15.43 30.53
CA ASP A 89 16.91 -15.42 29.62
C ASP A 89 16.45 -13.99 29.26
N TRP A 90 16.51 -13.07 30.21
CA TRP A 90 16.31 -11.65 29.93
C TRP A 90 17.35 -11.13 28.95
N VAL A 91 18.61 -11.47 29.14
CA VAL A 91 19.69 -11.08 28.22
C VAL A 91 19.50 -11.65 26.81
N LYS A 92 18.91 -12.85 26.68
CA LYS A 92 18.54 -13.39 25.35
C LYS A 92 17.51 -12.50 24.65
N VAL A 93 16.47 -12.05 25.37
CA VAL A 93 15.47 -11.14 24.78
C VAL A 93 16.11 -9.83 24.34
N VAL A 94 16.97 -9.23 25.18
CA VAL A 94 17.74 -8.01 24.83
C VAL A 94 18.60 -8.22 23.57
N LYS A 95 19.31 -9.33 23.50
CA LYS A 95 20.14 -9.66 22.32
C LYS A 95 19.29 -9.88 21.07
N ASN A 96 18.16 -10.57 21.19
CA ASN A 96 17.24 -10.75 20.08
C ASN A 96 16.68 -9.41 19.59
N SER A 97 16.26 -8.54 20.49
CA SER A 97 15.77 -7.21 20.17
C SER A 97 16.80 -6.43 19.36
N ILE A 98 18.04 -6.31 19.87
CA ILE A 98 19.11 -5.61 19.16
C ILE A 98 19.41 -6.28 17.81
N ALA A 99 19.49 -7.61 17.74
CA ALA A 99 19.92 -8.32 16.53
C ALA A 99 18.85 -8.33 15.42
N THR A 100 17.58 -8.45 15.78
CA THR A 100 16.50 -8.69 14.81
C THR A 100 15.65 -7.45 14.51
N ILE A 101 15.69 -6.43 15.35
CA ILE A 101 14.89 -5.22 15.21
C ILE A 101 15.76 -4.01 14.86
N ALA A 102 16.74 -3.67 15.72
CA ALA A 102 17.49 -2.42 15.59
C ALA A 102 18.10 -2.17 14.19
N PRO A 103 18.67 -3.16 13.46
CA PRO A 103 19.24 -2.92 12.13
C PRO A 103 18.24 -2.41 11.10
N HIS A 104 16.95 -2.74 11.26
CA HIS A 104 15.88 -2.33 10.36
C HIS A 104 15.43 -0.88 10.58
N TYR A 105 15.76 -0.28 11.73
CA TYR A 105 15.33 1.07 12.12
C TYR A 105 16.49 2.06 12.21
N THR A 106 17.61 1.78 11.52
CA THR A 106 18.74 2.70 11.44
C THR A 106 18.55 3.77 10.38
N MET A 107 19.08 4.97 10.63
CA MET A 107 19.10 6.04 9.64
C MET A 107 19.83 5.63 8.36
N LYS A 108 20.89 4.80 8.47
CA LYS A 108 21.59 4.29 7.29
C LYS A 108 20.65 3.52 6.37
N ARG A 109 19.91 2.55 6.90
CA ARG A 109 18.92 1.76 6.12
C ARG A 109 17.87 2.67 5.48
N GLN A 110 17.33 3.64 6.23
CA GLN A 110 16.36 4.59 5.73
C GLN A 110 16.91 5.44 4.57
N LEU A 111 18.15 5.93 4.71
CA LEU A 111 18.81 6.70 3.64
C LEU A 111 19.09 5.86 2.40
N ASP A 112 19.53 4.62 2.57
CA ASP A 112 19.74 3.69 1.46
C ASP A 112 18.40 3.47 0.71
N ASP A 113 17.33 3.16 1.44
CA ASP A 113 15.99 2.98 0.85
C ASP A 113 15.50 4.24 0.12
N TYR A 114 15.71 5.43 0.69
CA TYR A 114 15.27 6.68 0.07
C TYR A 114 16.11 7.01 -1.17
N TYR A 115 17.40 6.77 -1.11
CA TYR A 115 18.28 6.98 -2.25
C TYR A 115 17.87 6.07 -3.42
N ASP A 116 17.80 4.76 -3.19
CA ASP A 116 17.51 3.77 -4.24
C ASP A 116 16.08 3.87 -4.79
N LYS A 117 15.10 4.12 -3.92
CA LYS A 117 13.68 4.12 -4.32
C LYS A 117 13.21 5.45 -4.90
N TYR A 118 13.81 6.58 -4.47
CA TYR A 118 13.31 7.91 -4.80
C TYR A 118 14.37 8.84 -5.36
N TYR A 119 15.45 9.15 -4.62
CA TYR A 119 16.33 10.26 -4.95
C TYR A 119 17.09 10.06 -6.25
N GLU A 120 17.63 8.87 -6.51
CA GLU A 120 18.34 8.59 -7.75
C GLU A 120 17.41 8.72 -8.96
N ARG A 121 16.23 8.12 -8.88
CA ARG A 121 15.22 8.17 -9.94
C ARG A 121 14.76 9.60 -10.23
N GLU A 122 14.47 10.37 -9.20
CA GLU A 122 14.04 11.76 -9.35
C GLU A 122 15.16 12.67 -9.87
N ALA A 123 16.41 12.45 -9.48
CA ALA A 123 17.56 13.17 -10.02
C ALA A 123 17.72 12.91 -11.52
N LEU A 124 17.68 11.65 -11.95
CA LEU A 124 17.74 11.28 -13.38
C LEU A 124 16.58 11.90 -14.15
N ARG A 125 15.36 11.83 -13.61
CA ARG A 125 14.19 12.44 -14.23
C ARG A 125 14.32 13.96 -14.32
N SER A 126 14.75 14.63 -13.26
CA SER A 126 14.98 16.08 -13.26
C SER A 126 15.98 16.48 -14.36
N TYR A 127 17.01 15.68 -14.55
CA TYR A 127 17.98 15.90 -15.63
C TYR A 127 17.33 15.81 -17.01
N GLU A 128 16.52 14.77 -17.28
CA GLU A 128 15.82 14.62 -18.55
C GLU A 128 14.81 15.76 -18.82
N LEU A 129 14.07 16.17 -17.78
CA LEU A 129 13.10 17.26 -17.90
C LEU A 129 13.74 18.61 -18.25
N ARG A 130 15.00 18.85 -17.81
CA ARG A 130 15.73 20.11 -18.04
C ARG A 130 16.48 20.18 -19.35
N LYS A 131 16.60 19.07 -20.09
CA LYS A 131 17.22 19.07 -21.42
C LYS A 131 16.49 19.99 -22.37
N ASP A 132 17.22 20.52 -23.36
CA ASP A 132 16.70 21.31 -24.45
C ASP A 132 15.78 22.48 -23.98
N ASN A 133 16.24 23.22 -22.98
CA ASN A 133 15.50 24.33 -22.38
C ASN A 133 14.11 23.93 -21.89
N ASP A 134 14.05 22.85 -21.10
CA ASP A 134 12.85 22.29 -20.48
C ASP A 134 11.78 21.82 -21.49
N LYS A 135 12.21 21.40 -22.69
CA LYS A 135 11.28 21.01 -23.75
C LYS A 135 10.32 19.92 -23.27
N LEU A 136 10.86 18.83 -22.69
CA LEU A 136 10.05 17.72 -22.21
C LEU A 136 9.06 18.14 -21.12
N ALA A 137 9.48 18.99 -20.18
CA ALA A 137 8.59 19.52 -19.14
C ALA A 137 7.43 20.32 -19.73
N LYS A 138 7.72 21.17 -20.73
CA LYS A 138 6.71 21.96 -21.45
C LYS A 138 5.74 21.07 -22.24
N ASP A 139 6.25 20.04 -22.91
CA ASP A 139 5.44 19.09 -23.68
C ASP A 139 4.47 18.31 -22.76
N ILE A 140 4.93 17.86 -21.57
CA ILE A 140 4.09 17.20 -20.58
C ILE A 140 3.04 18.18 -20.02
N ALA A 141 3.40 19.41 -19.73
CA ALA A 141 2.47 20.40 -19.22
C ALA A 141 1.35 20.70 -20.25
N ALA A 142 1.70 20.93 -21.50
CA ALA A 142 0.74 21.15 -22.57
C ALA A 142 -0.17 19.93 -22.79
N TRP A 143 0.37 18.72 -22.71
CA TRP A 143 -0.43 17.50 -22.77
C TRP A 143 -1.42 17.39 -21.60
N LYS A 144 -0.98 17.68 -20.36
CA LYS A 144 -1.88 17.69 -19.18
C LYS A 144 -3.03 18.70 -19.35
N GLU A 145 -2.73 19.90 -19.82
CA GLU A 145 -3.72 20.93 -20.08
C GLU A 145 -4.72 20.48 -21.14
N SER A 146 -4.24 19.95 -22.28
CA SER A 146 -5.08 19.43 -23.36
C SER A 146 -6.02 18.31 -22.91
N VAL A 147 -5.54 17.38 -22.05
CA VAL A 147 -6.36 16.31 -21.49
C VAL A 147 -7.38 16.87 -20.51
N ALA A 148 -6.99 17.76 -19.60
CA ALA A 148 -7.88 18.36 -18.62
C ALA A 148 -9.06 19.09 -19.27
N GLU A 149 -8.82 19.87 -20.32
CA GLU A 149 -9.85 20.58 -21.07
C GLU A 149 -10.89 19.65 -21.72
N ARG A 150 -10.46 18.46 -22.16
CA ARG A 150 -11.31 17.52 -22.91
C ARG A 150 -11.82 16.34 -22.11
N TRP A 151 -11.34 16.17 -20.87
CA TRP A 151 -11.61 15.00 -20.07
C TRP A 151 -13.09 14.65 -19.94
N ASP A 152 -13.92 15.63 -19.67
CA ASP A 152 -15.37 15.43 -19.49
C ASP A 152 -16.11 15.14 -20.79
N SER A 153 -15.55 15.54 -21.93
CA SER A 153 -16.13 15.29 -23.25
C SER A 153 -15.79 13.91 -23.85
N ILE A 154 -14.83 13.19 -23.25
CA ILE A 154 -14.50 11.82 -23.66
C ILE A 154 -15.67 10.89 -23.32
N TYR A 155 -16.11 10.06 -24.27
CA TYR A 155 -17.22 9.15 -24.08
C TYR A 155 -17.02 7.80 -24.77
N VAL A 156 -17.75 6.79 -24.27
CA VAL A 156 -17.78 5.44 -24.84
C VAL A 156 -18.72 5.43 -26.04
N VAL A 157 -18.21 5.08 -27.22
CA VAL A 157 -18.97 4.93 -28.47
C VAL A 157 -19.68 3.58 -28.51
N SER A 158 -18.96 2.52 -28.14
CA SER A 158 -19.50 1.16 -28.08
C SER A 158 -18.74 0.31 -27.07
N LYS A 159 -19.39 -0.71 -26.54
CA LYS A 159 -18.78 -1.68 -25.64
C LYS A 159 -19.31 -3.09 -25.89
N ASN A 160 -18.48 -4.08 -25.64
CA ASN A 160 -18.86 -5.49 -25.59
C ASN A 160 -18.33 -6.08 -24.28
N GLU A 161 -19.23 -6.27 -23.31
CA GLU A 161 -18.95 -6.73 -21.97
C GLU A 161 -19.84 -7.90 -21.54
N ASP A 162 -20.64 -8.44 -22.46
CA ASP A 162 -21.64 -9.51 -22.18
C ASP A 162 -20.99 -10.74 -21.54
N ALA A 163 -19.76 -11.06 -21.93
CA ALA A 163 -19.01 -12.17 -21.38
C ALA A 163 -18.60 -12.01 -19.90
N LEU A 164 -18.81 -10.83 -19.30
CA LEU A 164 -18.55 -10.58 -17.87
C LEU A 164 -19.75 -10.96 -16.98
N GLN A 165 -20.94 -11.16 -17.56
CA GLN A 165 -22.14 -11.45 -16.78
C GLN A 165 -22.16 -12.90 -16.27
N ASP A 166 -21.62 -13.85 -17.06
CA ASP A 166 -21.58 -15.28 -16.72
C ASP A 166 -20.15 -15.84 -16.89
N LEU A 167 -19.29 -15.56 -15.93
CA LEU A 167 -17.92 -16.04 -15.94
C LEU A 167 -17.84 -17.48 -15.44
N SER A 168 -17.43 -18.40 -16.30
CA SER A 168 -17.11 -19.77 -15.92
C SER A 168 -15.59 -19.96 -15.80
N THR A 169 -15.15 -20.64 -14.74
CA THR A 169 -13.73 -20.94 -14.49
C THR A 169 -13.13 -21.68 -15.68
N GLY A 170 -11.93 -21.28 -16.09
CA GLY A 170 -11.20 -21.84 -17.22
C GLY A 170 -11.55 -21.26 -18.59
N HIS A 171 -12.59 -20.41 -18.69
CA HIS A 171 -12.93 -19.79 -19.95
C HIS A 171 -12.11 -18.53 -20.22
N LYS A 172 -11.69 -18.37 -21.47
CA LYS A 172 -11.09 -17.11 -21.94
C LYS A 172 -12.19 -16.12 -22.27
N VAL A 173 -12.09 -14.96 -21.66
CA VAL A 173 -13.03 -13.85 -21.80
C VAL A 173 -12.37 -12.72 -22.55
N LYS A 174 -13.10 -12.15 -23.50
CA LYS A 174 -12.70 -10.98 -24.25
C LYS A 174 -13.71 -9.86 -24.05
N VAL A 175 -13.22 -8.70 -23.67
CA VAL A 175 -14.00 -7.48 -23.43
C VAL A 175 -13.43 -6.36 -24.30
N SER A 176 -14.28 -5.53 -24.88
CA SER A 176 -13.82 -4.42 -25.70
C SER A 176 -14.62 -3.14 -25.46
N TYR A 177 -13.94 -2.02 -25.57
CA TYR A 177 -14.51 -0.68 -25.50
C TYR A 177 -13.96 0.17 -26.63
N THR A 178 -14.83 0.89 -27.32
CA THR A 178 -14.45 1.92 -28.27
C THR A 178 -14.75 3.28 -27.64
N VAL A 179 -13.77 4.14 -27.57
CA VAL A 179 -13.84 5.45 -26.91
C VAL A 179 -13.50 6.52 -27.91
N ASP A 180 -14.30 7.59 -27.98
CA ASP A 180 -13.93 8.80 -28.68
C ASP A 180 -13.09 9.69 -27.74
N GLU A 181 -11.83 9.87 -28.09
CA GLU A 181 -10.87 10.64 -27.29
C GLU A 181 -10.86 12.14 -27.58
N GLN A 182 -11.77 12.64 -28.40
CA GLN A 182 -11.90 14.07 -28.72
C GLN A 182 -10.60 14.73 -29.22
N GLY A 183 -9.83 13.97 -30.02
CA GLY A 183 -8.58 14.46 -30.61
C GLY A 183 -7.35 14.40 -29.69
N LEU A 184 -7.39 13.67 -28.58
CA LEU A 184 -6.27 13.55 -27.65
C LEU A 184 -5.17 12.58 -28.09
N ASN A 185 -5.36 11.83 -29.19
CA ASN A 185 -4.35 11.00 -29.84
C ASN A 185 -3.74 9.91 -28.91
N ASN A 186 -4.55 8.99 -28.44
CA ASN A 186 -4.14 7.88 -27.58
C ASN A 186 -3.61 8.34 -26.20
N ALA A 187 -4.31 9.31 -25.61
CA ALA A 187 -3.96 9.88 -24.31
C ALA A 187 -4.62 9.17 -23.11
N ILE A 188 -5.40 8.11 -23.36
CA ILE A 188 -6.08 7.38 -22.29
C ILE A 188 -5.70 5.91 -22.21
N GLY A 189 -5.85 5.34 -21.03
CA GLY A 189 -5.79 3.91 -20.78
C GLY A 189 -7.08 3.42 -20.15
N LEU A 190 -7.38 2.14 -20.37
CA LEU A 190 -8.51 1.43 -19.73
C LEU A 190 -8.01 0.27 -18.89
N GLU A 191 -8.68 0.02 -17.78
CA GLU A 191 -8.47 -1.15 -16.93
C GLU A 191 -9.80 -1.75 -16.50
N LEU A 192 -9.91 -3.07 -16.61
CA LEU A 192 -10.98 -3.84 -15.97
C LEU A 192 -10.53 -4.16 -14.55
N VAL A 193 -11.32 -3.73 -13.57
CA VAL A 193 -11.03 -3.89 -12.13
C VAL A 193 -12.05 -4.85 -11.54
N PHE A 194 -11.56 -5.91 -10.92
CA PHE A 194 -12.36 -6.82 -10.11
C PHE A 194 -12.19 -6.49 -8.64
N LEU A 195 -13.31 -6.46 -7.93
CA LEU A 195 -13.39 -6.24 -6.50
C LEU A 195 -13.91 -7.51 -5.83
N ASN A 196 -13.45 -7.80 -4.61
CA ASN A 196 -14.06 -8.82 -3.78
C ASN A 196 -15.52 -8.43 -3.44
N ASN A 197 -16.35 -9.43 -3.17
CA ASN A 197 -17.75 -9.19 -2.74
C ASN A 197 -17.80 -9.08 -1.19
N ALA A 198 -17.21 -8.05 -0.66
CA ALA A 198 -17.15 -7.75 0.78
C ALA A 198 -18.03 -6.53 1.13
N PRO A 199 -18.36 -6.31 2.43
CA PRO A 199 -18.91 -5.05 2.91
C PRO A 199 -18.05 -3.85 2.49
N ILE A 200 -18.65 -2.66 2.45
CA ILE A 200 -17.99 -1.48 1.85
C ILE A 200 -16.65 -1.12 2.51
N ASP A 201 -16.53 -1.35 3.81
CA ASP A 201 -15.31 -1.08 4.58
C ASP A 201 -14.18 -2.09 4.33
N ASP A 202 -14.51 -3.26 3.75
CA ASP A 202 -13.58 -4.36 3.46
C ASP A 202 -13.41 -4.61 1.95
N VAL A 203 -13.92 -3.71 1.09
CA VAL A 203 -13.79 -3.83 -0.36
C VAL A 203 -12.35 -3.63 -0.77
N ASN A 204 -11.80 -4.65 -1.42
CA ASN A 204 -10.43 -4.63 -1.93
C ASN A 204 -10.40 -4.93 -3.42
N ILE A 205 -9.44 -4.33 -4.11
CA ILE A 205 -9.12 -4.69 -5.48
C ILE A 205 -8.54 -6.10 -5.48
N HIS A 206 -9.26 -7.02 -6.12
CA HIS A 206 -8.83 -8.41 -6.26
C HIS A 206 -7.89 -8.57 -7.47
N LYS A 207 -8.27 -7.99 -8.62
CA LYS A 207 -7.50 -8.11 -9.87
C LYS A 207 -7.69 -6.88 -10.75
N VAL A 208 -6.63 -6.48 -11.44
CA VAL A 208 -6.65 -5.43 -12.45
C VAL A 208 -6.14 -5.98 -13.76
N ILE A 209 -6.89 -5.79 -14.85
CA ILE A 209 -6.54 -6.26 -16.18
C ILE A 209 -6.48 -5.05 -17.12
N PRO A 210 -5.30 -4.69 -17.62
CA PRO A 210 -5.16 -3.59 -18.55
C PRO A 210 -5.73 -3.95 -19.93
N PHE A 211 -6.41 -2.99 -20.53
CA PHE A 211 -6.77 -3.09 -21.93
C PHE A 211 -5.60 -2.72 -22.83
N LYS A 212 -5.58 -3.32 -24.02
CA LYS A 212 -4.64 -2.98 -25.10
C LYS A 212 -5.37 -2.26 -26.22
N LEU A 213 -4.79 -1.21 -26.74
CA LEU A 213 -5.27 -0.58 -27.98
C LEU A 213 -5.12 -1.56 -29.15
N VAL A 214 -6.21 -1.83 -29.87
CA VAL A 214 -6.22 -2.77 -31.01
C VAL A 214 -6.62 -2.12 -32.32
N LYS A 215 -7.33 -0.99 -32.29
CA LYS A 215 -7.78 -0.29 -33.50
C LYS A 215 -7.91 1.20 -33.24
N THR A 216 -7.62 2.00 -34.26
CA THR A 216 -7.83 3.46 -34.28
C THR A 216 -8.52 3.86 -35.56
N GLU A 217 -9.60 4.61 -35.47
CA GLU A 217 -10.37 5.14 -36.60
C GLU A 217 -10.77 6.60 -36.29
N GLY A 218 -10.03 7.55 -36.80
CA GLY A 218 -10.21 8.97 -36.48
C GLY A 218 -10.00 9.20 -34.98
N ASN A 219 -11.00 9.73 -34.28
CA ASN A 219 -10.96 9.94 -32.83
C ASN A 219 -11.38 8.70 -32.01
N ASN A 220 -11.77 7.62 -32.68
CA ASN A 220 -12.26 6.40 -32.04
C ASN A 220 -11.11 5.42 -31.81
N TYR A 221 -10.85 5.10 -30.57
CA TYR A 221 -9.85 4.16 -30.10
C TYR A 221 -10.51 2.93 -29.52
N THR A 222 -10.24 1.74 -30.09
CA THR A 222 -10.81 0.47 -29.62
C THR A 222 -9.76 -0.24 -28.75
N PHE A 223 -10.16 -0.52 -27.53
CA PHE A 223 -9.35 -1.21 -26.53
C PHE A 223 -9.93 -2.59 -26.26
N GLU A 224 -9.07 -3.59 -26.09
CA GLU A 224 -9.46 -4.97 -25.76
C GLU A 224 -8.68 -5.48 -24.55
N ALA A 225 -9.40 -6.16 -23.64
CA ALA A 225 -8.82 -6.98 -22.59
C ALA A 225 -9.20 -8.44 -22.82
N THR A 226 -8.22 -9.33 -22.68
CA THR A 226 -8.43 -10.78 -22.73
C THR A 226 -7.82 -11.40 -21.48
N PHE A 227 -8.57 -12.24 -20.79
CA PHE A 227 -8.11 -12.93 -19.60
C PHE A 227 -8.81 -14.28 -19.45
N GLU A 228 -8.28 -15.10 -18.56
CA GLU A 228 -8.88 -16.36 -18.15
C GLU A 228 -9.44 -16.21 -16.73
N ALA A 229 -10.69 -16.64 -16.54
CA ALA A 229 -11.31 -16.71 -15.23
C ALA A 229 -10.73 -17.91 -14.46
N SER A 230 -9.73 -17.65 -13.60
CA SER A 230 -8.97 -18.70 -12.90
C SER A 230 -9.53 -19.08 -11.53
N GLU A 231 -10.37 -18.24 -10.95
CA GLU A 231 -10.86 -18.40 -9.58
C GLU A 231 -12.39 -18.34 -9.54
N ALA A 232 -13.00 -19.29 -8.84
CA ALA A 232 -14.43 -19.26 -8.57
C ALA A 232 -14.74 -18.27 -7.44
N GLY A 233 -15.84 -17.54 -7.56
CA GLY A 233 -16.27 -16.57 -6.52
C GLY A 233 -17.26 -15.57 -7.05
N ALA A 234 -17.85 -14.79 -6.14
CA ALA A 234 -18.67 -13.64 -6.49
C ALA A 234 -17.81 -12.37 -6.48
N TYR A 235 -17.68 -11.75 -7.63
CA TYR A 235 -16.89 -10.52 -7.81
C TYR A 235 -17.78 -9.39 -8.34
N LYS A 236 -17.49 -8.18 -7.91
CA LYS A 236 -17.95 -6.98 -8.60
C LYS A 236 -16.87 -6.56 -9.58
N TRP A 237 -17.26 -5.98 -10.69
CA TRP A 237 -16.32 -5.46 -11.66
C TRP A 237 -16.72 -4.07 -12.13
N ALA A 238 -15.75 -3.31 -12.60
CA ALA A 238 -15.96 -2.03 -13.25
C ALA A 238 -14.80 -1.75 -14.22
N VAL A 239 -15.05 -0.91 -15.22
CA VAL A 239 -13.99 -0.43 -16.12
C VAL A 239 -13.66 1.01 -15.76
N ARG A 240 -12.39 1.28 -15.48
CA ARG A 240 -11.89 2.64 -15.26
C ARG A 240 -11.07 3.13 -16.43
N MET A 241 -11.32 4.37 -16.79
CA MET A 241 -10.55 5.14 -17.75
C MET A 241 -9.67 6.13 -17.00
N PHE A 242 -8.44 6.32 -17.48
CA PHE A 242 -7.47 7.24 -16.88
C PHE A 242 -6.55 7.82 -17.95
N PRO A 243 -5.95 9.01 -17.75
CA PRO A 243 -4.93 9.55 -18.64
C PRO A 243 -3.70 8.65 -18.67
N LYS A 244 -3.19 8.35 -19.87
CA LYS A 244 -2.01 7.53 -20.09
C LYS A 244 -0.95 8.29 -20.85
N ASN A 245 0.20 8.46 -20.23
CA ASN A 245 1.39 9.01 -20.86
C ASN A 245 2.63 8.37 -20.22
N ASP A 246 3.45 7.73 -21.03
CA ASP A 246 4.65 7.01 -20.54
C ASP A 246 5.74 7.97 -20.02
N LEU A 247 5.57 9.26 -20.24
CA LEU A 247 6.44 10.30 -19.69
C LEU A 247 6.05 10.73 -18.27
N LEU A 248 4.92 10.29 -17.74
CA LEU A 248 4.59 10.50 -16.34
C LEU A 248 5.36 9.52 -15.45
N PRO A 249 5.96 9.96 -14.33
CA PRO A 249 6.67 9.05 -13.41
C PRO A 249 5.71 8.06 -12.76
N HIS A 250 4.49 8.50 -12.48
CA HIS A 250 3.41 7.69 -11.96
C HIS A 250 2.06 8.26 -12.41
N ARG A 251 1.04 7.39 -12.59
CA ARG A 251 -0.29 7.85 -12.99
C ARG A 251 -0.94 8.84 -12.02
N GLN A 252 -0.60 8.79 -10.74
CA GLN A 252 -1.10 9.73 -9.73
C GLN A 252 -0.60 11.17 -9.89
N ASP A 253 0.45 11.39 -10.69
CA ASP A 253 0.91 12.75 -11.04
C ASP A 253 -0.13 13.51 -11.88
N PHE A 254 -1.09 12.79 -12.45
CA PHE A 254 -2.21 13.36 -13.18
C PHE A 254 -3.46 12.50 -12.95
N ALA A 255 -4.06 12.65 -11.77
CA ALA A 255 -5.01 11.73 -11.15
C ALA A 255 -6.47 11.90 -11.64
N TYR A 256 -6.71 11.94 -12.93
CA TYR A 256 -8.04 11.83 -13.50
C TYR A 256 -8.48 10.37 -13.58
N VAL A 257 -9.72 10.11 -13.21
CA VAL A 257 -10.35 8.78 -13.32
C VAL A 257 -11.82 8.93 -13.68
N LYS A 258 -12.31 8.11 -14.61
CA LYS A 258 -13.73 7.98 -14.95
C LYS A 258 -14.11 6.51 -14.99
N TRP A 259 -15.19 6.14 -14.31
CA TRP A 259 -15.75 4.79 -14.36
C TRP A 259 -16.75 4.73 -15.51
N ILE A 260 -16.64 3.75 -16.41
CA ILE A 260 -17.34 3.67 -17.69
C ILE A 260 -18.04 2.33 -17.95
N GLY A 261 -17.99 1.40 -17.02
CA GLY A 261 -18.60 0.07 -17.08
C GLY A 261 -19.68 -0.16 -16.07
#